data_1256d38b5412e47b666fe5c89eb1c838
#
_entry.id   1256d38b5412e47b666fe5c89eb1c838
#
_cell.length_a   1.000
_cell.length_b   1.000
_cell.length_c   1.000
_cell.angle_alpha   90.00
_cell.angle_beta   90.00
_cell.angle_gamma   90.00
#
_symmetry.space_group_name_H-M   'P 1'
#
loop_
_entity.id
_entity.type
_entity.pdbx_description
1 polymer ?
#
loop_
_entity_poly.entity_id
_entity_poly.type
_entity_poly.pdbx_seq_one_letter_code
_entity_poly.pdbx_strand_id
1 'polypeptide(L)'
;YARKSFFKYVDAENVFEVTKQGFAYFEKTFGLAYPFGKYDQIAVAEYNWGAMENVGCVTFHEDVLIFRSKVTERNYVSRATTIHHEMAHMWFGDLVTMKWWEDLWLNESFAEWASYQSVSESTKYKEAWTEFNSLRKNWAYRVDQLTTTHPIATEMEDLDAVRTNFDGISYAKGASVLQQLVAHVGRDNFIKGLRLYFAKHAYGNTTLKDLIDQLEAASGRDLTPWVSTWLRTAGVNTLRPVIAVDGDSYKSISIKQEAPTMPVGSKELRPHRLHVGLFDIQGEKLSRRTSVELDIAGALTEVTALAGQKVADLVLINDKDQTYAKLRFDDRSIATMKSHLGKLDDSLARGLIWASLWDSCRDGELSTSDYVAIALNALKTESDISIVAATYLQFETAIWAYANPAKRDALRTQVADATAAALANAAPGSDHQMQFARAFANNAITPAHLEKLKEILNGSEKGLVIDAEIRWYIFI
;
A
#
# COMPACT_ATOMS: atom_id res chain seq x y z
N TYR A 1 9.30 -0.61 27.16
CA TYR A 1 9.68 -1.78 27.98
C TYR A 1 9.95 -2.97 27.06
N ALA A 2 10.92 -3.82 27.42
CA ALA A 2 11.25 -5.05 26.71
C ALA A 2 11.79 -6.09 27.68
N ARG A 3 11.66 -7.37 27.37
CA ARG A 3 12.29 -8.42 28.18
C ARG A 3 13.81 -8.31 28.16
N LYS A 4 14.45 -8.59 29.31
CA LYS A 4 15.90 -8.41 29.52
C LYS A 4 16.77 -9.07 28.46
N SER A 5 16.38 -10.27 27.98
CA SER A 5 17.13 -11.01 26.95
C SER A 5 17.18 -10.29 25.59
N PHE A 6 16.20 -9.42 25.29
CA PHE A 6 16.11 -8.67 24.03
C PHE A 6 16.58 -7.22 24.15
N PHE A 7 16.90 -6.76 25.35
CA PHE A 7 17.27 -5.36 25.59
C PHE A 7 18.45 -4.89 24.71
N LYS A 8 19.38 -5.78 24.41
CA LYS A 8 20.54 -5.49 23.53
C LYS A 8 20.18 -5.22 22.07
N TYR A 9 18.96 -5.54 21.65
CA TYR A 9 18.46 -5.32 20.30
C TYR A 9 17.50 -4.13 20.20
N VAL A 10 17.18 -3.49 21.34
CA VAL A 10 16.27 -2.34 21.37
C VAL A 10 16.96 -1.12 20.77
N ASP A 11 16.41 -0.63 19.67
CA ASP A 11 16.80 0.63 19.02
C ASP A 11 15.97 1.78 19.63
N ALA A 12 16.29 2.14 20.87
CA ALA A 12 15.54 3.13 21.63
C ALA A 12 15.57 4.52 20.99
N GLU A 13 16.68 4.88 20.33
CA GLU A 13 16.84 6.19 19.71
C GLU A 13 15.80 6.38 18.59
N ASN A 14 15.72 5.43 17.66
CA ASN A 14 14.75 5.51 16.57
C ASN A 14 13.30 5.39 17.06
N VAL A 15 13.00 4.48 18.01
CA VAL A 15 11.66 4.34 18.58
C VAL A 15 11.19 5.66 19.21
N PHE A 16 12.03 6.31 20.02
CA PHE A 16 11.67 7.56 20.67
C PHE A 16 11.63 8.75 19.69
N GLU A 17 12.51 8.78 18.70
CA GLU A 17 12.47 9.80 17.64
C GLU A 17 11.13 9.75 16.91
N VAL A 18 10.75 8.58 16.39
CA VAL A 18 9.48 8.37 15.68
C VAL A 18 8.29 8.71 16.57
N THR A 19 8.29 8.25 17.83
CA THR A 19 7.21 8.53 18.78
C THR A 19 7.04 10.03 19.00
N LYS A 20 8.11 10.79 19.21
CA LYS A 20 8.05 12.26 19.38
C LYS A 20 7.56 12.98 18.12
N GLN A 21 7.98 12.51 16.96
CA GLN A 21 7.53 13.06 15.68
C GLN A 21 6.02 12.83 15.48
N GLY A 22 5.51 11.63 15.84
CA GLY A 22 4.09 11.32 15.81
C GLY A 22 3.26 12.23 16.71
N PHE A 23 3.64 12.40 17.97
CA PHE A 23 2.95 13.33 18.90
C PHE A 23 2.90 14.74 18.36
N ALA A 24 4.04 15.28 17.94
CA ALA A 24 4.10 16.65 17.40
C ALA A 24 3.20 16.82 16.17
N TYR A 25 3.12 15.81 15.33
CA TYR A 25 2.26 15.81 14.16
C TYR A 25 0.78 15.74 14.51
N PHE A 26 0.36 14.78 15.33
CA PHE A 26 -1.05 14.56 15.65
C PHE A 26 -1.63 15.69 16.50
N GLU A 27 -0.94 16.17 17.52
CA GLU A 27 -1.38 17.31 18.32
C GLU A 27 -1.59 18.57 17.47
N LYS A 28 -0.65 18.85 16.57
CA LYS A 28 -0.75 19.97 15.62
C LYS A 28 -1.91 19.77 14.62
N THR A 29 -2.03 18.57 14.06
CA THR A 29 -2.99 18.27 13.00
C THR A 29 -4.41 18.25 13.54
N PHE A 30 -4.64 17.55 14.66
CA PHE A 30 -5.96 17.44 15.26
C PHE A 30 -6.32 18.65 16.14
N GLY A 31 -5.34 19.49 16.50
CA GLY A 31 -5.56 20.68 17.32
C GLY A 31 -5.93 20.36 18.77
N LEU A 32 -5.56 19.17 19.23
CA LEU A 32 -5.86 18.67 20.56
C LEU A 32 -4.64 17.91 21.11
N ALA A 33 -4.12 18.37 22.25
CA ALA A 33 -2.99 17.72 22.91
C ALA A 33 -3.36 16.29 23.36
N TYR A 34 -2.35 15.41 23.46
CA TYR A 34 -2.51 14.07 23.99
C TYR A 34 -3.10 14.10 25.42
N PRO A 35 -4.28 13.48 25.65
CA PRO A 35 -5.03 13.74 26.88
C PRO A 35 -4.73 12.78 28.04
N PHE A 36 -3.92 11.72 27.84
CA PHE A 36 -3.83 10.60 28.79
C PHE A 36 -2.57 10.61 29.69
N GLY A 37 -1.78 11.66 29.66
CA GLY A 37 -0.67 11.91 30.59
C GLY A 37 0.61 11.17 30.23
N LYS A 38 0.64 9.83 30.25
CA LYS A 38 1.82 9.02 29.92
C LYS A 38 1.58 8.16 28.68
N TYR A 39 2.67 7.74 28.03
CA TYR A 39 2.63 6.87 26.85
C TYR A 39 3.78 5.88 26.94
N ASP A 40 3.53 4.73 27.56
CA ASP A 40 4.47 3.61 27.60
C ASP A 40 4.32 2.74 26.36
N GLN A 41 5.41 2.13 25.93
CA GLN A 41 5.45 1.17 24.84
C GLN A 41 6.09 -0.13 25.33
N ILE A 42 5.40 -1.25 25.16
CA ILE A 42 5.84 -2.55 25.65
C ILE A 42 5.96 -3.53 24.50
N ALA A 43 7.17 -4.09 24.30
CA ALA A 43 7.40 -5.23 23.43
C ALA A 43 7.04 -6.52 24.16
N VAL A 44 5.97 -7.19 23.73
CA VAL A 44 5.39 -8.37 24.35
C VAL A 44 5.78 -9.63 23.57
N ALA A 45 6.31 -10.64 24.29
CA ALA A 45 6.61 -11.94 23.70
C ALA A 45 5.32 -12.70 23.36
N GLU A 46 5.33 -13.40 22.22
CA GLU A 46 4.21 -14.27 21.78
C GLU A 46 2.85 -13.55 21.76
N TYR A 47 2.86 -12.26 21.44
CA TYR A 47 1.65 -11.47 21.31
C TYR A 47 0.88 -11.86 20.04
N ASN A 48 -0.42 -12.10 20.16
CA ASN A 48 -1.22 -12.65 19.04
C ASN A 48 -1.52 -11.66 17.92
N TRP A 49 -1.39 -10.35 18.20
CA TRP A 49 -1.65 -9.24 17.27
C TRP A 49 -0.36 -8.52 16.91
N GLY A 50 -0.40 -7.60 15.94
CA GLY A 50 0.73 -6.73 15.64
C GLY A 50 1.03 -5.77 16.79
N ALA A 51 -0.01 -5.06 17.24
CA ALA A 51 0.02 -4.18 18.39
C ALA A 51 -1.40 -3.96 18.96
N MET A 52 -1.53 -3.13 19.99
CA MET A 52 -2.81 -2.75 20.62
C MET A 52 -2.66 -1.40 21.34
N GLU A 53 -3.61 -0.54 21.11
CA GLU A 53 -3.65 0.87 21.53
C GLU A 53 -4.03 1.09 22.99
N ASN A 54 -3.75 0.19 23.90
CA ASN A 54 -4.12 0.37 25.32
C ASN A 54 -3.68 1.74 25.86
N VAL A 55 -4.64 2.52 26.35
CA VAL A 55 -4.43 3.89 26.82
C VAL A 55 -3.26 3.99 27.77
N GLY A 56 -2.28 4.81 27.45
CA GLY A 56 -1.09 5.04 28.26
C GLY A 56 -0.09 3.91 28.35
N CYS A 57 -0.36 2.75 27.72
CA CYS A 57 0.50 1.58 27.75
C CYS A 57 0.32 0.68 26.50
N VAL A 58 0.74 1.18 25.35
CA VAL A 58 0.61 0.49 24.07
C VAL A 58 1.47 -0.79 24.06
N THR A 59 0.85 -1.90 23.67
CA THR A 59 1.53 -3.20 23.56
C THR A 59 1.82 -3.52 22.10
N PHE A 60 3.01 -4.06 21.84
CA PHE A 60 3.46 -4.46 20.50
C PHE A 60 3.96 -5.89 20.52
N HIS A 61 3.70 -6.63 19.47
CA HIS A 61 4.47 -7.85 19.21
C HIS A 61 5.96 -7.50 19.18
N GLU A 62 6.78 -8.26 19.89
CA GLU A 62 8.20 -7.88 20.05
C GLU A 62 8.96 -7.74 18.72
N ASP A 63 8.60 -8.53 17.69
CA ASP A 63 9.24 -8.46 16.37
C ASP A 63 8.82 -7.20 15.56
N VAL A 64 7.80 -6.46 16.01
CA VAL A 64 7.43 -5.16 15.44
C VAL A 64 8.37 -4.06 15.93
N LEU A 65 8.70 -4.06 17.23
CA LEU A 65 9.56 -3.03 17.81
C LEU A 65 11.05 -3.39 17.79
N ILE A 66 11.40 -4.68 17.89
CA ILE A 66 12.77 -5.16 18.17
C ILE A 66 13.23 -6.08 17.04
N PHE A 67 14.25 -5.65 16.32
CA PHE A 67 14.84 -6.42 15.24
C PHE A 67 16.08 -7.16 15.70
N ARG A 68 16.11 -8.49 15.53
CA ARG A 68 17.21 -9.36 15.96
C ARG A 68 18.20 -9.70 14.84
N SER A 69 17.85 -9.39 13.61
CA SER A 69 18.63 -9.62 12.40
C SER A 69 18.93 -8.31 11.69
N LYS A 70 19.57 -8.38 10.53
CA LYS A 70 19.81 -7.20 9.72
C LYS A 70 18.47 -6.49 9.40
N VAL A 71 18.43 -5.19 9.68
CA VAL A 71 17.25 -4.33 9.48
C VAL A 71 17.33 -3.68 8.12
N THR A 72 16.22 -3.73 7.38
CA THR A 72 16.03 -2.99 6.12
C THR A 72 15.31 -1.67 6.37
N GLU A 73 15.38 -0.73 5.42
CA GLU A 73 14.59 0.48 5.47
C GLU A 73 13.08 0.19 5.58
N ARG A 74 12.60 -0.83 4.86
CA ARG A 74 11.22 -1.32 4.97
C ARG A 74 10.82 -1.70 6.40
N ASN A 75 11.71 -2.35 7.16
CA ASN A 75 11.43 -2.67 8.56
C ASN A 75 11.24 -1.41 9.41
N TYR A 76 12.07 -0.39 9.18
CA TYR A 76 11.94 0.90 9.86
C TYR A 76 10.64 1.63 9.49
N VAL A 77 10.24 1.63 8.22
CA VAL A 77 8.97 2.19 7.76
C VAL A 77 7.80 1.48 8.44
N SER A 78 7.80 0.13 8.42
CA SER A 78 6.75 -0.68 9.04
C SER A 78 6.67 -0.44 10.56
N ARG A 79 7.81 -0.33 11.26
CA ARG A 79 7.83 0.03 12.70
C ARG A 79 7.26 1.43 12.95
N ALA A 80 7.66 2.40 12.13
CA ALA A 80 7.19 3.77 12.26
C ALA A 80 5.68 3.90 11.99
N THR A 81 5.18 3.22 10.97
CA THR A 81 3.74 3.22 10.67
C THR A 81 2.95 2.52 11.76
N THR A 82 3.44 1.41 12.32
CA THR A 82 2.76 0.76 13.47
C THR A 82 2.76 1.66 14.71
N ILE A 83 3.89 2.28 15.07
CA ILE A 83 3.94 3.21 16.21
C ILE A 83 2.94 4.37 16.03
N HIS A 84 2.86 4.94 14.82
CA HIS A 84 1.93 6.03 14.54
C HIS A 84 0.47 5.56 14.42
N HIS A 85 0.23 4.31 14.02
CA HIS A 85 -1.10 3.69 14.00
C HIS A 85 -1.67 3.60 15.43
N GLU A 86 -0.92 2.96 16.33
CA GLU A 86 -1.34 2.85 17.73
C GLU A 86 -1.44 4.22 18.41
N MET A 87 -0.62 5.17 18.01
CA MET A 87 -0.72 6.54 18.53
C MET A 87 -1.95 7.29 17.99
N ALA A 88 -2.33 7.09 16.74
CA ALA A 88 -3.52 7.71 16.15
C ALA A 88 -4.81 7.26 16.88
N HIS A 89 -4.84 6.02 17.35
CA HIS A 89 -5.94 5.49 18.14
C HIS A 89 -6.18 6.26 19.44
N MET A 90 -5.18 6.95 19.98
CA MET A 90 -5.36 7.81 21.15
C MET A 90 -6.42 8.90 20.92
N TRP A 91 -6.66 9.29 19.67
CA TRP A 91 -7.75 10.18 19.28
C TRP A 91 -8.92 9.43 18.65
N PHE A 92 -8.64 8.46 17.75
CA PHE A 92 -9.63 7.62 17.07
C PHE A 92 -9.69 6.23 17.71
N GLY A 93 -10.55 6.02 18.65
CA GLY A 93 -10.72 4.77 19.39
C GLY A 93 -10.76 5.02 20.89
N ASP A 94 -9.77 5.72 21.44
CA ASP A 94 -9.62 5.93 22.87
C ASP A 94 -10.32 7.20 23.36
N LEU A 95 -10.01 8.35 22.75
CA LEU A 95 -10.66 9.61 23.13
C LEU A 95 -12.10 9.69 22.63
N VAL A 96 -12.32 9.29 21.38
CA VAL A 96 -13.64 9.16 20.75
C VAL A 96 -13.80 7.73 20.29
N THR A 97 -14.69 6.99 20.91
CA THR A 97 -14.89 5.56 20.67
C THR A 97 -16.14 5.33 19.82
N MET A 98 -16.16 4.38 18.93
CA MET A 98 -17.36 3.96 18.22
C MET A 98 -18.45 3.49 19.19
N LYS A 99 -19.73 3.68 18.84
CA LYS A 99 -20.85 3.17 19.65
C LYS A 99 -20.96 1.66 19.58
N TRP A 100 -20.67 1.08 18.41
CA TRP A 100 -20.76 -0.35 18.16
C TRP A 100 -19.77 -0.78 17.08
N TRP A 101 -19.51 -2.06 16.98
CA TRP A 101 -18.54 -2.67 16.11
C TRP A 101 -18.80 -2.46 14.59
N GLU A 102 -20.04 -2.14 14.18
CA GLU A 102 -20.36 -1.81 12.79
C GLU A 102 -19.54 -0.62 12.25
N ASP A 103 -19.07 0.23 13.15
CA ASP A 103 -18.20 1.36 12.87
C ASP A 103 -16.71 1.11 13.26
N LEU A 104 -16.29 -0.17 13.34
CA LEU A 104 -14.88 -0.55 13.60
C LEU A 104 -13.89 0.18 12.69
N TRP A 105 -14.28 0.43 11.46
CA TRP A 105 -13.51 1.18 10.48
C TRP A 105 -13.19 2.62 10.93
N LEU A 106 -14.03 3.26 11.76
CA LEU A 106 -13.74 4.58 12.35
C LEU A 106 -12.47 4.58 13.20
N ASN A 107 -12.12 3.46 13.80
CA ASN A 107 -10.86 3.29 14.50
C ASN A 107 -9.76 2.89 13.52
N GLU A 108 -9.90 1.75 12.87
CA GLU A 108 -8.83 1.09 12.13
C GLU A 108 -8.45 1.78 10.82
N SER A 109 -9.46 2.15 10.01
CA SER A 109 -9.18 2.85 8.75
C SER A 109 -8.54 4.23 9.00
N PHE A 110 -9.00 4.94 10.05
CA PHE A 110 -8.42 6.24 10.42
C PHE A 110 -7.01 6.10 10.96
N ALA A 111 -6.75 5.16 11.85
CA ALA A 111 -5.41 4.92 12.36
C ALA A 111 -4.44 4.51 11.23
N GLU A 112 -4.88 3.65 10.33
CA GLU A 112 -4.11 3.25 9.15
C GLU A 112 -3.79 4.44 8.25
N TRP A 113 -4.80 5.24 7.85
CA TRP A 113 -4.60 6.44 7.05
C TRP A 113 -3.70 7.47 7.75
N ALA A 114 -3.98 7.76 9.01
CA ALA A 114 -3.26 8.75 9.80
C ALA A 114 -1.79 8.37 10.01
N SER A 115 -1.50 7.07 10.19
CA SER A 115 -0.15 6.57 10.36
C SER A 115 0.70 6.82 9.11
N TYR A 116 0.23 6.45 7.93
CA TYR A 116 0.97 6.68 6.68
C TYR A 116 1.12 8.16 6.36
N GLN A 117 0.07 8.94 6.61
CA GLN A 117 0.11 10.39 6.42
C GLN A 117 1.13 11.06 7.34
N SER A 118 1.12 10.70 8.62
CA SER A 118 2.03 11.28 9.61
C SER A 118 3.48 10.84 9.39
N VAL A 119 3.73 9.56 9.10
CA VAL A 119 5.07 9.06 8.83
C VAL A 119 5.68 9.74 7.62
N SER A 120 4.96 9.85 6.51
CA SER A 120 5.44 10.53 5.29
C SER A 120 5.73 12.02 5.50
N GLU A 121 4.94 12.71 6.33
CA GLU A 121 5.09 14.16 6.55
C GLU A 121 6.07 14.51 7.66
N SER A 122 6.09 13.77 8.77
CA SER A 122 6.83 14.15 9.98
C SER A 122 8.15 13.41 10.19
N THR A 123 8.40 12.30 9.49
CA THR A 123 9.61 11.51 9.64
C THR A 123 10.54 11.60 8.42
N LYS A 124 11.68 10.92 8.48
CA LYS A 124 12.57 10.75 7.32
C LYS A 124 12.04 9.77 6.26
N TYR A 125 11.04 8.97 6.59
CA TYR A 125 10.46 7.92 5.73
C TYR A 125 9.40 8.49 4.78
N LYS A 126 9.84 9.30 3.82
CA LYS A 126 8.95 10.07 2.92
C LYS A 126 8.13 9.18 1.98
N GLU A 127 8.65 8.00 1.67
CA GLU A 127 8.05 7.06 0.72
C GLU A 127 7.05 6.08 1.38
N ALA A 128 6.52 6.41 2.58
CA ALA A 128 5.58 5.54 3.30
C ALA A 128 4.34 5.19 2.46
N TRP A 129 3.83 6.12 1.64
CA TRP A 129 2.70 5.83 0.74
C TRP A 129 3.05 4.86 -0.40
N THR A 130 4.32 4.77 -0.82
CA THR A 130 4.79 3.73 -1.76
C THR A 130 4.74 2.35 -1.10
N GLU A 131 5.14 2.24 0.16
CA GLU A 131 5.01 1.01 0.96
C GLU A 131 3.54 0.61 1.14
N PHE A 132 2.67 1.58 1.50
CA PHE A 132 1.23 1.36 1.61
C PHE A 132 0.65 0.78 0.31
N ASN A 133 0.93 1.41 -0.82
CA ASN A 133 0.46 0.94 -2.12
C ASN A 133 0.97 -0.47 -2.44
N SER A 134 2.27 -0.71 -2.25
CA SER A 134 2.92 -1.96 -2.64
C SER A 134 2.52 -3.17 -1.79
N LEU A 135 2.15 -2.96 -0.53
CA LEU A 135 1.89 -4.04 0.43
C LEU A 135 0.45 -4.01 0.99
N ARG A 136 0.09 -2.91 1.65
CA ARG A 136 -1.20 -2.83 2.36
C ARG A 136 -2.38 -2.80 1.40
N LYS A 137 -2.32 -1.95 0.39
CA LYS A 137 -3.38 -1.84 -0.61
C LYS A 137 -3.52 -3.12 -1.44
N ASN A 138 -2.40 -3.80 -1.75
CA ASN A 138 -2.42 -5.11 -2.38
C ASN A 138 -3.08 -6.20 -1.50
N TRP A 139 -2.91 -6.12 -0.18
CA TRP A 139 -3.65 -7.00 0.75
C TRP A 139 -5.16 -6.73 0.66
N ALA A 140 -5.58 -5.47 0.65
CA ALA A 140 -6.99 -5.11 0.46
C ALA A 140 -7.54 -5.63 -0.88
N TYR A 141 -6.85 -5.40 -2.00
CA TYR A 141 -7.28 -5.90 -3.31
C TYR A 141 -7.42 -7.42 -3.34
N ARG A 142 -6.57 -8.15 -2.61
CA ARG A 142 -6.68 -9.61 -2.53
C ARG A 142 -7.95 -10.05 -1.84
N VAL A 143 -8.29 -9.48 -0.68
CA VAL A 143 -9.46 -9.90 0.11
C VAL A 143 -10.77 -9.37 -0.47
N ASP A 144 -10.78 -8.16 -1.03
CA ASP A 144 -11.97 -7.53 -1.60
C ASP A 144 -12.44 -8.14 -2.95
N GLN A 145 -11.70 -9.09 -3.48
CA GLN A 145 -12.06 -9.86 -4.69
C GLN A 145 -12.43 -11.31 -4.40
N LEU A 146 -12.55 -11.67 -3.12
CA LEU A 146 -13.03 -13.00 -2.69
C LEU A 146 -14.56 -13.01 -2.53
N THR A 147 -15.13 -14.19 -2.46
CA THR A 147 -16.57 -14.38 -2.16
C THR A 147 -16.95 -13.87 -0.77
N THR A 148 -15.96 -13.70 0.11
CA THR A 148 -16.10 -13.19 1.48
C THR A 148 -15.95 -11.65 1.55
N THR A 149 -15.91 -10.95 0.41
CA THR A 149 -15.85 -9.48 0.40
C THR A 149 -17.07 -8.87 1.09
N HIS A 150 -16.86 -7.76 1.77
CA HIS A 150 -17.89 -7.02 2.50
C HIS A 150 -17.71 -5.49 2.36
N PRO A 151 -18.73 -4.68 2.68
CA PRO A 151 -18.59 -3.22 2.80
C PRO A 151 -17.61 -2.84 3.92
N ILE A 152 -17.03 -1.62 3.84
CA ILE A 152 -16.21 -1.07 4.92
C ILE A 152 -17.05 -0.89 6.19
N ALA A 153 -18.22 -0.23 6.06
CA ALA A 153 -19.22 -0.14 7.12
C ALA A 153 -20.24 -1.27 6.94
N THR A 154 -20.12 -2.30 7.76
CA THR A 154 -20.94 -3.51 7.68
C THR A 154 -21.55 -3.85 9.04
N GLU A 155 -22.70 -4.51 9.02
CA GLU A 155 -23.37 -4.95 10.25
C GLU A 155 -22.54 -6.02 10.96
N MET A 156 -22.44 -5.90 12.29
CA MET A 156 -21.70 -6.81 13.16
C MET A 156 -22.67 -7.39 14.20
N GLU A 157 -23.19 -8.57 13.93
CA GLU A 157 -24.20 -9.21 14.79
C GLU A 157 -23.58 -9.79 16.06
N ASP A 158 -22.34 -10.29 15.97
CA ASP A 158 -21.63 -10.96 17.06
C ASP A 158 -20.11 -10.78 16.98
N LEU A 159 -19.38 -11.35 17.94
CA LEU A 159 -17.91 -11.27 18.01
C LEU A 159 -17.20 -12.09 16.93
N ASP A 160 -17.84 -13.10 16.36
CA ASP A 160 -17.25 -13.87 15.25
C ASP A 160 -17.30 -13.05 13.96
N ALA A 161 -18.39 -12.31 13.73
CA ALA A 161 -18.48 -11.30 12.67
C ALA A 161 -17.39 -10.23 12.84
N VAL A 162 -17.20 -9.71 14.05
CA VAL A 162 -16.11 -8.73 14.35
C VAL A 162 -14.75 -9.31 14.01
N ARG A 163 -14.42 -10.53 14.46
CA ARG A 163 -13.10 -11.15 14.20
C ARG A 163 -12.81 -11.33 12.74
N THR A 164 -13.79 -11.67 11.92
CA THR A 164 -13.62 -11.86 10.48
C THR A 164 -13.45 -10.56 9.72
N ASN A 165 -13.84 -9.43 10.31
CA ASN A 165 -13.73 -8.09 9.72
C ASN A 165 -12.45 -7.32 10.12
N PHE A 166 -11.57 -7.88 10.94
CA PHE A 166 -10.20 -7.38 11.12
C PHE A 166 -9.34 -7.81 9.93
N ASP A 167 -9.60 -7.24 8.78
CA ASP A 167 -9.00 -7.65 7.50
C ASP A 167 -8.54 -6.45 6.65
N GLY A 168 -8.03 -6.72 5.44
CA GLY A 168 -7.57 -5.70 4.51
C GLY A 168 -8.65 -4.70 4.08
N ILE A 169 -9.94 -5.04 4.24
CA ILE A 169 -11.05 -4.13 3.90
C ILE A 169 -11.19 -3.07 5.00
N SER A 170 -11.29 -3.46 6.26
CA SER A 170 -11.40 -2.54 7.38
C SER A 170 -10.15 -1.65 7.56
N TYR A 171 -8.96 -2.16 7.26
CA TYR A 171 -7.71 -1.41 7.38
C TYR A 171 -7.36 -0.67 6.08
N ALA A 172 -6.85 -1.37 5.09
CA ALA A 172 -6.18 -0.76 3.95
C ALA A 172 -7.14 -0.23 2.86
N LYS A 173 -8.27 -0.92 2.57
CA LYS A 173 -9.31 -0.33 1.71
C LYS A 173 -9.90 0.90 2.39
N GLY A 174 -10.22 0.80 3.69
CA GLY A 174 -10.74 1.93 4.45
C GLY A 174 -9.82 3.13 4.44
N ALA A 175 -8.52 2.95 4.70
CA ALA A 175 -7.52 4.02 4.61
C ALA A 175 -7.42 4.63 3.20
N SER A 176 -7.47 3.80 2.16
CA SER A 176 -7.46 4.26 0.76
C SER A 176 -8.74 5.05 0.41
N VAL A 177 -9.88 4.64 0.97
CA VAL A 177 -11.16 5.36 0.80
C VAL A 177 -11.16 6.67 1.60
N LEU A 178 -10.52 6.73 2.77
CA LEU A 178 -10.30 8.00 3.46
C LEU A 178 -9.39 8.94 2.65
N GLN A 179 -8.36 8.44 1.97
CA GLN A 179 -7.56 9.24 1.04
C GLN A 179 -8.42 9.80 -0.10
N GLN A 180 -9.38 9.01 -0.62
CA GLN A 180 -10.35 9.48 -1.59
C GLN A 180 -11.30 10.54 -1.00
N LEU A 181 -11.72 10.41 0.26
CA LEU A 181 -12.52 11.41 0.94
C LEU A 181 -11.76 12.73 1.11
N VAL A 182 -10.47 12.63 1.48
CA VAL A 182 -9.59 13.81 1.55
C VAL A 182 -9.50 14.52 0.19
N ALA A 183 -9.34 13.78 -0.91
CA ALA A 183 -9.34 14.35 -2.25
C ALA A 183 -10.70 14.98 -2.60
N HIS A 184 -11.79 14.34 -2.20
CA HIS A 184 -13.15 14.79 -2.50
C HIS A 184 -13.54 16.08 -1.78
N VAL A 185 -13.26 16.20 -0.47
CA VAL A 185 -13.65 17.38 0.34
C VAL A 185 -12.56 18.47 0.39
N GLY A 186 -11.34 18.12 0.02
CA GLY A 186 -10.15 18.94 0.19
C GLY A 186 -9.52 18.78 1.58
N ARG A 187 -8.18 18.71 1.62
CA ARG A 187 -7.43 18.41 2.84
C ARG A 187 -7.74 19.34 4.00
N ASP A 188 -7.77 20.66 3.75
CA ASP A 188 -8.00 21.65 4.81
C ASP A 188 -9.39 21.49 5.43
N ASN A 189 -10.41 21.22 4.61
CA ASN A 189 -11.76 20.95 5.08
C ASN A 189 -11.82 19.63 5.86
N PHE A 190 -11.12 18.59 5.39
CA PHE A 190 -11.05 17.32 6.09
C PHE A 190 -10.46 17.49 7.50
N ILE A 191 -9.30 18.14 7.63
CA ILE A 191 -8.67 18.40 8.93
C ILE A 191 -9.54 19.29 9.81
N LYS A 192 -10.18 20.32 9.23
CA LYS A 192 -11.14 21.14 9.97
C LYS A 192 -12.32 20.32 10.52
N GLY A 193 -12.86 19.42 9.70
CA GLY A 193 -13.94 18.51 10.12
C GLY A 193 -13.51 17.59 11.26
N LEU A 194 -12.29 17.02 11.19
CA LEU A 194 -11.73 16.21 12.28
C LEU A 194 -11.59 17.00 13.59
N ARG A 195 -11.12 18.24 13.52
CA ARG A 195 -11.03 19.09 14.72
C ARG A 195 -12.40 19.39 15.34
N LEU A 196 -13.40 19.62 14.50
CA LEU A 196 -14.79 19.79 14.99
C LEU A 196 -15.32 18.50 15.62
N TYR A 197 -15.02 17.35 15.01
CA TYR A 197 -15.41 16.04 15.51
C TYR A 197 -14.81 15.77 16.90
N PHE A 198 -13.50 15.94 17.08
CA PHE A 198 -12.86 15.77 18.40
C PHE A 198 -13.37 16.77 19.44
N ALA A 199 -13.49 18.04 19.07
CA ALA A 199 -13.97 19.07 19.99
C ALA A 199 -15.39 18.78 20.52
N LYS A 200 -16.24 18.18 19.68
CA LYS A 200 -17.63 17.90 20.02
C LYS A 200 -17.82 16.59 20.78
N HIS A 201 -16.98 15.58 20.47
CA HIS A 201 -17.23 14.20 20.90
C HIS A 201 -16.15 13.63 21.84
N ALA A 202 -15.14 14.42 22.27
CA ALA A 202 -14.10 13.98 23.21
C ALA A 202 -14.70 13.30 24.44
N TYR A 203 -14.14 12.14 24.81
CA TYR A 203 -14.61 11.26 25.89
C TYR A 203 -16.02 10.68 25.69
N GLY A 204 -16.49 10.64 24.45
CA GLY A 204 -17.80 10.12 24.08
C GLY A 204 -17.74 8.99 23.07
N ASN A 205 -18.95 8.51 22.71
CA ASN A 205 -19.13 7.46 21.71
C ASN A 205 -19.86 8.02 20.48
N THR A 206 -19.42 7.61 19.29
CA THR A 206 -19.90 8.14 18.01
C THR A 206 -20.27 7.04 17.03
N THR A 207 -20.96 7.45 15.98
CA THR A 207 -21.28 6.68 14.80
C THR A 207 -20.65 7.32 13.56
N LEU A 208 -20.65 6.63 12.43
CA LEU A 208 -20.30 7.19 11.13
C LEU A 208 -20.96 8.56 10.88
N LYS A 209 -22.26 8.69 11.23
CA LYS A 209 -23.01 9.93 11.00
C LYS A 209 -22.39 11.11 11.76
N ASP A 210 -21.94 10.91 13.00
CA ASP A 210 -21.36 11.98 13.82
C ASP A 210 -20.10 12.57 13.18
N LEU A 211 -19.27 11.74 12.51
CA LEU A 211 -18.11 12.20 11.75
C LEU A 211 -18.53 12.92 10.47
N ILE A 212 -19.42 12.31 9.69
CA ILE A 212 -19.89 12.88 8.41
C ILE A 212 -20.51 14.26 8.62
N ASP A 213 -21.34 14.44 9.62
CA ASP A 213 -21.95 15.74 9.95
C ASP A 213 -20.87 16.84 10.13
N GLN A 214 -19.72 16.52 10.76
CA GLN A 214 -18.64 17.50 10.94
C GLN A 214 -17.85 17.75 9.64
N LEU A 215 -17.68 16.74 8.80
CA LEU A 215 -17.05 16.90 7.48
C LEU A 215 -17.94 17.71 6.52
N GLU A 216 -19.26 17.50 6.54
CA GLU A 216 -20.23 18.30 5.81
C GLU A 216 -20.23 19.76 6.28
N ALA A 217 -20.24 19.99 7.60
CA ALA A 217 -20.15 21.33 8.17
C ALA A 217 -18.83 22.05 7.80
N ALA A 218 -17.74 21.32 7.67
CA ALA A 218 -16.44 21.88 7.32
C ALA A 218 -16.30 22.16 5.83
N SER A 219 -16.83 21.28 4.95
CA SER A 219 -16.64 21.32 3.50
C SER A 219 -17.78 21.99 2.75
N GLY A 220 -18.97 22.09 3.35
CA GLY A 220 -20.20 22.54 2.68
C GLY A 220 -20.74 21.57 1.63
N ARG A 221 -20.28 20.31 1.62
CA ARG A 221 -20.71 19.27 0.68
C ARG A 221 -21.69 18.30 1.34
N ASP A 222 -22.70 17.84 0.60
CA ASP A 222 -23.51 16.67 0.96
C ASP A 222 -22.66 15.41 0.69
N LEU A 223 -22.35 14.66 1.73
CA LEU A 223 -21.57 13.43 1.66
C LEU A 223 -22.44 12.17 1.67
N THR A 224 -23.76 12.29 1.76
CA THR A 224 -24.69 11.14 1.78
C THR A 224 -24.51 10.23 0.55
N PRO A 225 -24.42 10.73 -0.69
CA PRO A 225 -24.17 9.87 -1.85
C PRO A 225 -22.79 9.21 -1.83
N TRP A 226 -21.78 9.92 -1.33
CA TRP A 226 -20.42 9.39 -1.22
C TRP A 226 -20.36 8.24 -0.19
N VAL A 227 -20.96 8.41 0.98
CA VAL A 227 -21.05 7.39 2.04
C VAL A 227 -21.76 6.13 1.53
N SER A 228 -22.90 6.30 0.85
CA SER A 228 -23.68 5.17 0.36
C SER A 228 -22.92 4.31 -0.65
N THR A 229 -22.11 4.94 -1.50
CA THR A 229 -21.37 4.23 -2.55
C THR A 229 -20.01 3.70 -2.07
N TRP A 230 -19.26 4.45 -1.25
CA TRP A 230 -17.94 4.05 -0.83
C TRP A 230 -17.88 3.17 0.41
N LEU A 231 -18.69 3.48 1.42
CA LEU A 231 -18.62 2.79 2.71
C LEU A 231 -19.59 1.60 2.81
N ARG A 232 -20.72 1.65 2.11
CA ARG A 232 -21.78 0.64 2.23
C ARG A 232 -21.88 -0.34 1.06
N THR A 233 -20.90 -0.33 0.17
CA THR A 233 -20.82 -1.29 -0.94
C THR A 233 -19.48 -2.04 -0.96
N ALA A 234 -19.51 -3.32 -1.33
CA ALA A 234 -18.35 -4.19 -1.41
C ALA A 234 -17.70 -4.16 -2.82
N GLY A 235 -16.49 -4.68 -2.91
CA GLY A 235 -15.76 -4.89 -4.15
C GLY A 235 -15.01 -3.66 -4.67
N VAL A 236 -14.24 -3.86 -5.74
CA VAL A 236 -13.33 -2.87 -6.34
C VAL A 236 -13.64 -2.64 -7.81
N ASN A 237 -13.78 -1.36 -8.21
CA ASN A 237 -13.97 -0.97 -9.60
C ASN A 237 -12.67 -1.10 -10.41
N THR A 238 -12.80 -1.28 -11.72
CA THR A 238 -11.67 -1.23 -12.66
C THR A 238 -11.77 0.03 -13.51
N LEU A 239 -10.68 0.78 -13.60
CA LEU A 239 -10.56 1.99 -14.42
C LEU A 239 -9.63 1.71 -15.60
N ARG A 240 -10.10 2.03 -16.82
CA ARG A 240 -9.42 1.71 -18.07
C ARG A 240 -9.38 2.93 -19.00
N PRO A 241 -8.24 3.30 -19.59
CA PRO A 241 -8.18 4.39 -20.57
C PRO A 241 -8.84 3.94 -21.89
N VAL A 242 -9.61 4.85 -22.49
CA VAL A 242 -10.14 4.75 -23.85
C VAL A 242 -9.56 5.92 -24.62
N ILE A 243 -8.63 5.64 -25.53
CA ILE A 243 -7.82 6.65 -26.21
C ILE A 243 -8.13 6.65 -27.69
N ALA A 244 -8.44 7.82 -28.26
CA ALA A 244 -8.45 8.07 -29.67
C ALA A 244 -7.39 9.11 -30.03
N VAL A 245 -6.63 8.85 -31.08
CA VAL A 245 -5.55 9.73 -31.56
C VAL A 245 -5.87 10.30 -32.95
N ASP A 246 -5.32 11.48 -33.24
CA ASP A 246 -5.33 12.12 -34.56
C ASP A 246 -3.89 12.63 -34.81
N GLY A 247 -3.18 11.95 -35.70
CA GLY A 247 -1.74 12.16 -35.86
C GLY A 247 -0.99 11.93 -34.54
N ASP A 248 -0.24 12.92 -34.10
CA ASP A 248 0.58 12.88 -32.87
C ASP A 248 -0.16 13.45 -31.64
N SER A 249 -1.46 13.72 -31.75
CA SER A 249 -2.25 14.33 -30.66
C SER A 249 -3.43 13.47 -30.25
N TYR A 250 -3.84 13.61 -28.99
CA TYR A 250 -5.06 12.98 -28.53
C TYR A 250 -6.30 13.66 -29.16
N LYS A 251 -7.08 12.89 -29.93
CA LYS A 251 -8.42 13.32 -30.30
C LYS A 251 -9.34 13.33 -29.09
N SER A 252 -9.25 12.28 -28.27
CA SER A 252 -9.92 12.18 -26.95
C SER A 252 -9.22 11.19 -26.06
N ILE A 253 -9.28 11.41 -24.76
CA ILE A 253 -9.02 10.44 -23.70
C ILE A 253 -10.24 10.36 -22.82
N SER A 254 -10.76 9.17 -22.60
CA SER A 254 -11.82 8.89 -21.65
C SER A 254 -11.39 7.79 -20.68
N ILE A 255 -11.96 7.79 -19.48
CA ILE A 255 -11.80 6.73 -18.51
C ILE A 255 -13.08 5.93 -18.46
N LYS A 256 -13.02 4.67 -18.86
CA LYS A 256 -14.07 3.68 -18.68
C LYS A 256 -13.98 3.11 -17.27
N GLN A 257 -15.08 3.15 -16.56
CA GLN A 257 -15.24 2.48 -15.27
C GLN A 257 -16.05 1.21 -15.45
N GLU A 258 -15.55 0.11 -14.87
CA GLU A 258 -16.23 -1.17 -14.83
C GLU A 258 -16.64 -1.50 -13.39
N ALA A 259 -17.82 -2.10 -13.24
CA ALA A 259 -18.32 -2.51 -11.92
C ALA A 259 -17.44 -3.62 -11.30
N PRO A 260 -17.45 -3.76 -9.96
CA PRO A 260 -16.76 -4.86 -9.31
C PRO A 260 -17.19 -6.22 -9.84
N THR A 261 -16.25 -7.14 -9.98
CA THR A 261 -16.54 -8.55 -10.33
C THR A 261 -17.05 -9.33 -9.13
N MET A 262 -16.71 -8.90 -7.93
CA MET A 262 -17.20 -9.42 -6.66
C MET A 262 -17.75 -8.27 -5.81
N PRO A 263 -18.89 -8.45 -5.09
CA PRO A 263 -19.79 -9.60 -5.18
C PRO A 263 -20.41 -9.74 -6.58
N VAL A 264 -20.73 -10.99 -6.95
CA VAL A 264 -21.31 -11.31 -8.26
C VAL A 264 -22.60 -10.52 -8.49
N GLY A 265 -22.71 -9.87 -9.65
CA GLY A 265 -23.87 -9.04 -10.00
C GLY A 265 -23.80 -7.61 -9.52
N SER A 266 -22.70 -7.18 -8.90
CA SER A 266 -22.48 -5.78 -8.56
C SER A 266 -22.61 -4.87 -9.80
N LYS A 267 -23.23 -3.71 -9.62
CA LYS A 267 -23.40 -2.69 -10.68
C LYS A 267 -22.82 -1.34 -10.22
N GLU A 268 -22.14 -1.31 -9.09
CA GLU A 268 -21.65 -0.08 -8.49
C GLU A 268 -20.59 0.60 -9.36
N LEU A 269 -20.84 1.84 -9.70
CA LEU A 269 -19.93 2.75 -10.38
C LEU A 269 -19.64 3.93 -9.45
N ARG A 270 -18.57 3.81 -8.65
CA ARG A 270 -18.26 4.79 -7.62
C ARG A 270 -17.75 6.10 -8.23
N PRO A 271 -18.09 7.25 -7.62
CA PRO A 271 -17.44 8.50 -7.99
C PRO A 271 -15.99 8.51 -7.50
N HIS A 272 -15.04 8.89 -8.37
CA HIS A 272 -13.64 9.02 -8.01
C HIS A 272 -13.16 10.43 -8.25
N ARG A 273 -12.39 11.01 -7.34
CA ARG A 273 -11.57 12.20 -7.59
C ARG A 273 -10.12 11.76 -7.64
N LEU A 274 -9.49 11.94 -8.78
CA LEU A 274 -8.16 11.42 -9.03
C LEU A 274 -7.37 12.28 -10.03
N HIS A 275 -6.09 11.97 -10.18
CA HIS A 275 -5.24 12.54 -11.21
C HIS A 275 -5.00 11.56 -12.35
N VAL A 276 -4.90 12.09 -13.58
CA VAL A 276 -4.40 11.37 -14.76
C VAL A 276 -3.08 11.98 -15.15
N GLY A 277 -2.00 11.19 -15.08
CA GLY A 277 -0.65 11.57 -15.44
C GLY A 277 -0.30 11.17 -16.86
N LEU A 278 0.36 12.07 -17.60
CA LEU A 278 1.02 11.79 -18.87
C LEU A 278 2.52 11.82 -18.68
N PHE A 279 3.19 10.75 -19.13
CA PHE A 279 4.64 10.60 -18.99
C PHE A 279 5.27 10.41 -20.37
N ASP A 280 6.45 11.01 -20.55
CA ASP A 280 7.24 10.92 -21.79
C ASP A 280 8.65 10.39 -21.51
N ILE A 281 9.17 9.66 -22.49
CA ILE A 281 10.57 9.26 -22.52
C ILE A 281 11.43 10.48 -22.86
N GLN A 282 12.36 10.83 -21.96
CA GLN A 282 13.33 11.89 -22.12
C GLN A 282 14.75 11.32 -21.94
N GLY A 283 15.38 11.00 -23.06
CA GLY A 283 16.62 10.23 -23.05
C GLY A 283 16.40 8.83 -22.49
N GLU A 284 17.04 8.50 -21.37
CA GLU A 284 16.84 7.23 -20.70
C GLU A 284 15.73 7.26 -19.61
N LYS A 285 15.23 8.43 -19.25
CA LYS A 285 14.26 8.60 -18.18
C LYS A 285 12.82 8.58 -18.69
N LEU A 286 11.90 8.13 -17.84
CA LEU A 286 10.46 8.29 -18.02
C LEU A 286 9.98 9.37 -17.03
N SER A 287 9.56 10.52 -17.54
CA SER A 287 9.26 11.70 -16.73
C SER A 287 7.83 12.16 -16.90
N ARG A 288 7.19 12.57 -15.78
CA ARG A 288 5.84 13.14 -15.79
C ARG A 288 5.85 14.48 -16.52
N ARG A 289 5.11 14.58 -17.65
CA ARG A 289 4.92 15.82 -18.40
C ARG A 289 3.84 16.70 -17.78
N THR A 290 2.71 16.07 -17.44
CA THR A 290 1.54 16.74 -16.84
C THR A 290 0.73 15.77 -16.02
N SER A 291 -0.08 16.32 -15.10
CA SER A 291 -1.01 15.56 -14.28
C SER A 291 -2.26 16.42 -14.08
N VAL A 292 -3.42 15.92 -14.48
CA VAL A 292 -4.69 16.63 -14.40
C VAL A 292 -5.63 15.99 -13.40
N GLU A 293 -6.21 16.78 -12.53
CA GLU A 293 -7.21 16.33 -11.55
C GLU A 293 -8.60 16.41 -12.15
N LEU A 294 -9.42 15.38 -11.92
CA LEU A 294 -10.80 15.35 -12.36
C LEU A 294 -11.66 14.44 -11.49
N ASP A 295 -12.97 14.62 -11.64
CA ASP A 295 -14.00 13.73 -11.08
C ASP A 295 -14.41 12.68 -12.12
N ILE A 296 -14.34 11.40 -11.76
CA ILE A 296 -14.87 10.28 -12.56
C ILE A 296 -16.26 9.97 -12.05
N ALA A 297 -17.23 9.88 -12.97
CA ALA A 297 -18.60 9.51 -12.65
C ALA A 297 -19.22 8.63 -13.74
N GLY A 298 -19.98 7.63 -13.32
CA GLY A 298 -20.63 6.68 -14.23
C GLY A 298 -19.66 5.79 -15.00
N ALA A 299 -20.13 5.26 -16.13
CA ALA A 299 -19.40 4.22 -16.88
C ALA A 299 -18.28 4.78 -17.78
N LEU A 300 -18.38 6.04 -18.20
CA LEU A 300 -17.39 6.69 -19.08
C LEU A 300 -17.29 8.17 -18.73
N THR A 301 -16.09 8.65 -18.48
CA THR A 301 -15.79 10.06 -18.21
C THR A 301 -14.70 10.54 -19.15
N GLU A 302 -14.95 11.62 -19.89
CA GLU A 302 -13.97 12.24 -20.77
C GLU A 302 -12.99 13.12 -19.98
N VAL A 303 -11.70 13.01 -20.29
CA VAL A 303 -10.63 13.84 -19.73
C VAL A 303 -10.35 15.02 -20.67
N THR A 304 -11.28 15.96 -20.72
CA THR A 304 -11.30 17.07 -21.70
C THR A 304 -10.03 17.91 -21.68
N ALA A 305 -9.40 18.06 -20.52
CA ALA A 305 -8.14 18.80 -20.36
C ALA A 305 -6.94 18.19 -21.11
N LEU A 306 -7.04 16.94 -21.54
CA LEU A 306 -5.99 16.24 -22.28
C LEU A 306 -6.24 16.18 -23.79
N ALA A 307 -7.42 16.58 -24.28
CA ALA A 307 -7.72 16.65 -25.72
C ALA A 307 -6.78 17.64 -26.41
N GLY A 308 -6.29 17.28 -27.59
CA GLY A 308 -5.35 18.09 -28.38
C GLY A 308 -3.90 18.07 -27.87
N GLN A 309 -3.61 17.47 -26.72
CA GLN A 309 -2.23 17.32 -26.25
C GLN A 309 -1.49 16.23 -27.03
N LYS A 310 -0.16 16.37 -27.13
CA LYS A 310 0.70 15.36 -27.75
C LYS A 310 0.50 14.00 -27.05
N VAL A 311 0.45 12.92 -27.82
CA VAL A 311 0.36 11.56 -27.33
C VAL A 311 1.56 11.26 -26.43
N ALA A 312 1.30 10.82 -25.21
CA ALA A 312 2.33 10.46 -24.24
C ALA A 312 2.83 9.01 -24.47
N ASP A 313 3.98 8.71 -23.91
CA ASP A 313 4.52 7.35 -23.94
C ASP A 313 3.84 6.46 -22.88
N LEU A 314 3.35 7.05 -21.77
CA LEU A 314 2.57 6.36 -20.77
C LEU A 314 1.46 7.26 -20.21
N VAL A 315 0.26 6.68 -20.06
CA VAL A 315 -0.90 7.28 -19.38
C VAL A 315 -1.12 6.52 -18.09
N LEU A 316 -1.05 7.24 -16.95
CA LEU A 316 -1.30 6.67 -15.63
C LEU A 316 -2.56 7.27 -15.01
N ILE A 317 -3.62 6.47 -14.91
CA ILE A 317 -4.82 6.81 -14.16
C ILE A 317 -4.50 6.72 -12.67
N ASN A 318 -5.06 7.60 -11.84
CA ASN A 318 -4.81 7.66 -10.40
C ASN A 318 -3.34 7.98 -10.02
N ASP A 319 -2.67 8.81 -10.81
CA ASP A 319 -1.25 9.17 -10.75
C ASP A 319 -0.72 9.59 -9.35
N LYS A 320 -1.58 9.93 -8.40
CA LYS A 320 -1.21 10.28 -7.01
C LYS A 320 -1.79 9.32 -5.96
N ASP A 321 -2.25 8.17 -6.40
CA ASP A 321 -2.87 7.15 -5.55
C ASP A 321 -4.00 7.65 -4.64
N GLN A 322 -4.85 8.53 -5.17
CA GLN A 322 -5.94 9.15 -4.42
C GLN A 322 -7.20 8.29 -4.32
N THR A 323 -7.31 7.20 -5.07
CA THR A 323 -8.51 6.36 -5.06
C THR A 323 -8.20 4.87 -4.95
N TYR A 324 -9.23 4.13 -4.57
CA TYR A 324 -9.20 2.66 -4.50
C TYR A 324 -9.88 2.08 -5.75
N ALA A 325 -9.07 1.65 -6.72
CA ALA A 325 -9.53 1.03 -7.96
C ALA A 325 -8.40 0.23 -8.61
N LYS A 326 -8.74 -0.85 -9.31
CA LYS A 326 -7.82 -1.54 -10.22
C LYS A 326 -7.62 -0.68 -11.46
N LEU A 327 -6.39 -0.58 -11.92
CA LEU A 327 -6.04 0.22 -13.09
C LEU A 327 -5.68 -0.68 -14.26
N ARG A 328 -5.95 -0.19 -15.48
CA ARG A 328 -5.54 -0.82 -16.73
C ARG A 328 -4.81 0.17 -17.61
N PHE A 329 -4.04 -0.34 -18.54
CA PHE A 329 -3.20 0.46 -19.42
C PHE A 329 -3.55 0.18 -20.89
N ASP A 330 -3.29 1.16 -21.74
CA ASP A 330 -3.29 0.99 -23.19
C ASP A 330 -2.00 0.30 -23.67
N ASP A 331 -2.02 -0.20 -24.91
CA ASP A 331 -0.91 -0.98 -25.47
C ASP A 331 0.41 -0.19 -25.53
N ARG A 332 0.34 1.14 -25.78
CA ARG A 332 1.54 2.00 -25.83
C ARG A 332 2.14 2.14 -24.44
N SER A 333 1.33 2.36 -23.43
CA SER A 333 1.77 2.40 -22.03
C SER A 333 2.44 1.08 -21.62
N ILE A 334 1.85 -0.07 -21.96
CA ILE A 334 2.45 -1.39 -21.68
C ILE A 334 3.80 -1.56 -22.40
N ALA A 335 3.90 -1.14 -23.67
CA ALA A 335 5.16 -1.19 -24.41
C ALA A 335 6.25 -0.33 -23.75
N THR A 336 5.90 0.87 -23.28
CA THR A 336 6.80 1.77 -22.55
C THR A 336 7.27 1.15 -21.23
N MET A 337 6.38 0.53 -20.46
CA MET A 337 6.73 -0.13 -19.19
C MET A 337 7.74 -1.26 -19.40
N LYS A 338 7.65 -2.03 -20.47
CA LYS A 338 8.61 -3.12 -20.79
C LYS A 338 10.06 -2.66 -20.80
N SER A 339 10.31 -1.40 -21.12
CA SER A 339 11.68 -0.87 -21.29
C SER A 339 12.06 0.25 -20.33
N HIS A 340 11.11 1.00 -19.80
CA HIS A 340 11.38 2.23 -19.05
C HIS A 340 10.75 2.30 -17.64
N LEU A 341 10.01 1.28 -17.18
CA LEU A 341 9.35 1.34 -15.86
C LEU A 341 10.35 1.61 -14.72
N GLY A 342 11.46 0.91 -14.67
CA GLY A 342 12.48 1.13 -13.64
C GLY A 342 13.25 2.47 -13.76
N LYS A 343 12.95 3.28 -14.77
CA LYS A 343 13.56 4.62 -15.01
C LYS A 343 12.59 5.77 -14.73
N LEU A 344 11.43 5.49 -14.18
CA LEU A 344 10.47 6.47 -13.69
C LEU A 344 10.93 6.99 -12.32
N ASP A 345 11.10 8.29 -12.17
CA ASP A 345 11.68 8.87 -10.92
C ASP A 345 10.73 8.76 -9.71
N ASP A 346 9.41 8.83 -9.90
CA ASP A 346 8.39 8.82 -8.83
C ASP A 346 8.11 7.38 -8.36
N SER A 347 8.49 7.05 -7.11
CA SER A 347 8.34 5.72 -6.52
C SER A 347 6.87 5.33 -6.34
N LEU A 348 5.99 6.28 -5.97
CA LEU A 348 4.55 6.01 -5.83
C LEU A 348 3.90 5.67 -7.17
N ALA A 349 4.25 6.40 -8.23
CA ALA A 349 3.79 6.10 -9.59
C ALA A 349 4.30 4.72 -10.05
N ARG A 350 5.57 4.37 -9.75
CA ARG A 350 6.08 3.01 -10.01
C ARG A 350 5.29 1.95 -9.24
N GLY A 351 5.07 2.16 -7.94
CA GLY A 351 4.27 1.26 -7.09
C GLY A 351 2.88 1.01 -7.66
N LEU A 352 2.18 2.06 -8.09
CA LEU A 352 0.87 1.96 -8.76
C LEU A 352 0.92 1.13 -10.03
N ILE A 353 1.94 1.33 -10.87
CA ILE A 353 2.11 0.57 -12.11
C ILE A 353 2.38 -0.91 -11.78
N TRP A 354 3.24 -1.19 -10.80
CA TRP A 354 3.54 -2.55 -10.36
C TRP A 354 2.31 -3.28 -9.85
N ALA A 355 1.52 -2.65 -8.97
CA ALA A 355 0.26 -3.20 -8.46
C ALA A 355 -0.73 -3.47 -9.60
N SER A 356 -0.82 -2.56 -10.57
CA SER A 356 -1.74 -2.68 -11.70
C SER A 356 -1.35 -3.79 -12.70
N LEU A 357 -0.06 -3.98 -12.95
CA LEU A 357 0.45 -5.12 -13.74
C LEU A 357 0.16 -6.44 -13.04
N TRP A 358 0.33 -6.49 -11.72
CA TRP A 358 -0.02 -7.65 -10.91
C TRP A 358 -1.52 -7.95 -10.96
N ASP A 359 -2.38 -6.96 -10.77
CA ASP A 359 -3.83 -7.13 -10.89
C ASP A 359 -4.25 -7.59 -12.28
N SER A 360 -3.60 -7.09 -13.34
CA SER A 360 -3.85 -7.54 -14.70
C SER A 360 -3.45 -9.00 -14.92
N CYS A 361 -2.38 -9.46 -14.26
CA CYS A 361 -1.97 -10.86 -14.27
C CYS A 361 -2.98 -11.76 -13.52
N ARG A 362 -3.42 -11.35 -12.34
CA ARG A 362 -4.45 -12.07 -11.56
C ARG A 362 -5.78 -12.18 -12.29
N ASP A 363 -6.19 -11.13 -12.97
CA ASP A 363 -7.46 -11.08 -13.70
C ASP A 363 -7.37 -11.80 -15.08
N GLY A 364 -6.20 -12.33 -15.44
CA GLY A 364 -5.99 -13.07 -16.71
C GLY A 364 -5.87 -12.17 -17.95
N GLU A 365 -5.73 -10.86 -17.78
CA GLU A 365 -5.55 -9.89 -18.86
C GLU A 365 -4.07 -9.74 -19.28
N LEU A 366 -3.13 -10.11 -18.42
CA LEU A 366 -1.69 -10.17 -18.68
C LEU A 366 -1.19 -11.57 -18.39
N SER A 367 -0.46 -12.19 -19.34
CA SER A 367 0.09 -13.53 -19.09
C SER A 367 1.14 -13.51 -17.99
N THR A 368 1.26 -14.59 -17.20
CA THR A 368 2.31 -14.72 -16.18
C THR A 368 3.70 -14.59 -16.80
N SER A 369 3.92 -15.13 -17.99
CA SER A 369 5.21 -15.03 -18.69
C SER A 369 5.56 -13.57 -19.02
N ASP A 370 4.59 -12.78 -19.51
CA ASP A 370 4.79 -11.35 -19.78
C ASP A 370 5.01 -10.54 -18.51
N TYR A 371 4.21 -10.81 -17.46
CA TYR A 371 4.39 -10.18 -16.16
C TYR A 371 5.80 -10.40 -15.61
N VAL A 372 6.27 -11.66 -15.58
CA VAL A 372 7.62 -12.01 -15.11
C VAL A 372 8.70 -11.33 -15.97
N ALA A 373 8.53 -11.31 -17.30
CA ALA A 373 9.50 -10.69 -18.20
C ALA A 373 9.62 -9.17 -17.99
N ILE A 374 8.47 -8.47 -17.86
CA ILE A 374 8.44 -7.02 -17.56
C ILE A 374 9.14 -6.76 -16.21
N ALA A 375 8.75 -7.52 -15.22
CA ALA A 375 9.24 -7.34 -13.86
C ALA A 375 10.74 -7.60 -13.74
N LEU A 376 11.26 -8.70 -14.26
CA LEU A 376 12.69 -9.00 -14.22
C LEU A 376 13.54 -7.96 -14.95
N ASN A 377 13.00 -7.30 -15.97
CA ASN A 377 13.71 -6.21 -16.64
C ASN A 377 13.73 -4.94 -15.78
N ALA A 378 12.58 -4.53 -15.24
CA ALA A 378 12.45 -3.29 -14.48
C ALA A 378 13.10 -3.35 -13.09
N LEU A 379 13.08 -4.51 -12.42
CA LEU A 379 13.72 -4.71 -11.10
C LEU A 379 15.24 -4.55 -11.12
N LYS A 380 15.89 -4.59 -12.27
CA LYS A 380 17.34 -4.31 -12.41
C LYS A 380 17.71 -2.89 -11.94
N THR A 381 16.78 -1.96 -12.02
CA THR A 381 16.97 -0.53 -11.69
C THR A 381 16.00 -0.03 -10.64
N GLU A 382 15.14 -0.89 -10.08
CA GLU A 382 14.20 -0.48 -9.02
C GLU A 382 14.95 -0.14 -7.74
N SER A 383 14.73 1.06 -7.23
CA SER A 383 15.41 1.59 -6.05
C SER A 383 14.59 1.44 -4.76
N ASP A 384 13.26 1.28 -4.88
CA ASP A 384 12.40 1.14 -3.70
C ASP A 384 12.36 -0.31 -3.23
N ILE A 385 12.78 -0.54 -1.99
CA ILE A 385 12.89 -1.88 -1.41
C ILE A 385 11.53 -2.53 -1.13
N SER A 386 10.48 -1.73 -0.91
CA SER A 386 9.13 -2.24 -0.69
C SER A 386 8.54 -2.77 -1.99
N ILE A 387 8.77 -2.07 -3.10
CA ILE A 387 8.40 -2.53 -4.45
C ILE A 387 9.14 -3.83 -4.77
N VAL A 388 10.46 -3.88 -4.56
CA VAL A 388 11.26 -5.08 -4.82
C VAL A 388 10.72 -6.28 -4.03
N ALA A 389 10.49 -6.10 -2.73
CA ALA A 389 9.98 -7.17 -1.86
C ALA A 389 8.58 -7.64 -2.27
N ALA A 390 7.67 -6.71 -2.56
CA ALA A 390 6.30 -7.03 -3.00
C ALA A 390 6.30 -7.80 -4.32
N THR A 391 7.11 -7.37 -5.29
CA THR A 391 7.17 -7.99 -6.62
C THR A 391 7.70 -9.43 -6.56
N TYR A 392 8.67 -9.72 -5.68
CA TYR A 392 9.13 -11.11 -5.51
C TYR A 392 8.08 -12.02 -4.89
N LEU A 393 7.30 -11.54 -3.91
CA LEU A 393 6.15 -12.30 -3.38
C LEU A 393 5.08 -12.55 -4.47
N GLN A 394 4.88 -11.58 -5.35
CA GLN A 394 3.96 -11.70 -6.48
C GLN A 394 4.45 -12.71 -7.52
N PHE A 395 5.76 -12.81 -7.78
CA PHE A 395 6.32 -13.85 -8.66
C PHE A 395 5.97 -15.26 -8.19
N GLU A 396 6.13 -15.54 -6.91
CA GLU A 396 5.80 -16.85 -6.35
C GLU A 396 4.34 -17.17 -6.60
N THR A 397 3.44 -16.25 -6.26
CA THR A 397 2.01 -16.43 -6.50
C THR A 397 1.68 -16.56 -7.99
N ALA A 398 2.29 -15.72 -8.84
CA ALA A 398 2.08 -15.76 -10.29
C ALA A 398 2.48 -17.12 -10.89
N ILE A 399 3.64 -17.61 -10.51
CA ILE A 399 4.18 -18.87 -11.04
C ILE A 399 3.35 -20.06 -10.53
N TRP A 400 3.03 -20.11 -9.24
CA TRP A 400 2.33 -21.25 -8.66
C TRP A 400 0.83 -21.28 -8.97
N ALA A 401 0.16 -20.14 -8.95
CA ALA A 401 -1.29 -20.07 -9.08
C ALA A 401 -1.78 -19.82 -10.52
N TYR A 402 -1.05 -19.01 -11.30
CA TYR A 402 -1.54 -18.50 -12.59
C TYR A 402 -0.75 -18.99 -13.80
N ALA A 403 0.50 -19.47 -13.65
CA ALA A 403 1.27 -20.00 -14.76
C ALA A 403 0.77 -21.38 -15.20
N ASN A 404 0.83 -21.64 -16.50
CA ASN A 404 0.68 -23.00 -17.02
C ASN A 404 1.67 -23.94 -16.30
N PRO A 405 1.22 -25.06 -15.69
CA PRO A 405 2.08 -25.98 -14.96
C PRO A 405 3.34 -26.41 -15.74
N ALA A 406 3.22 -26.62 -17.04
CA ALA A 406 4.37 -26.99 -17.88
C ALA A 406 5.44 -25.90 -18.03
N LYS A 407 5.15 -24.65 -17.66
CA LYS A 407 6.09 -23.51 -17.73
C LYS A 407 6.66 -23.12 -16.36
N ARG A 408 6.17 -23.67 -15.25
CA ARG A 408 6.54 -23.24 -13.88
C ARG A 408 8.03 -23.34 -13.63
N ASP A 409 8.64 -24.49 -13.93
CA ASP A 409 10.06 -24.71 -13.69
C ASP A 409 10.94 -23.78 -14.54
N ALA A 410 10.56 -23.55 -15.80
CA ALA A 410 11.26 -22.61 -16.67
C ALA A 410 11.17 -21.16 -16.13
N LEU A 411 10.00 -20.73 -15.63
CA LEU A 411 9.83 -19.41 -15.02
C LEU A 411 10.60 -19.28 -13.70
N ARG A 412 10.59 -20.31 -12.84
CA ARG A 412 11.40 -20.34 -11.62
C ARG A 412 12.88 -20.25 -11.91
N THR A 413 13.37 -21.03 -12.88
CA THR A 413 14.77 -20.97 -13.33
C THR A 413 15.12 -19.55 -13.80
N GLN A 414 14.26 -18.94 -14.62
CA GLN A 414 14.47 -17.57 -15.11
C GLN A 414 14.55 -16.55 -13.97
N VAL A 415 13.67 -16.65 -12.95
CA VAL A 415 13.70 -15.78 -11.77
C VAL A 415 14.96 -16.05 -10.94
N ALA A 416 15.33 -17.32 -10.70
CA ALA A 416 16.51 -17.68 -9.97
C ALA A 416 17.80 -17.15 -10.63
N ASP A 417 17.96 -17.36 -11.96
CA ASP A 417 19.12 -16.86 -12.71
C ASP A 417 19.23 -15.33 -12.65
N ALA A 418 18.10 -14.63 -12.83
CA ALA A 418 18.06 -13.18 -12.78
C ALA A 418 18.38 -12.63 -11.37
N THR A 419 17.88 -13.29 -10.32
CA THR A 419 18.12 -12.87 -8.92
C THR A 419 19.54 -13.22 -8.48
N ALA A 420 20.13 -14.34 -8.92
CA ALA A 420 21.53 -14.65 -8.71
C ALA A 420 22.46 -13.62 -9.35
N ALA A 421 22.16 -13.20 -10.59
CA ALA A 421 22.90 -12.14 -11.26
C ALA A 421 22.75 -10.78 -10.56
N ALA A 422 21.54 -10.44 -10.10
CA ALA A 422 21.29 -9.23 -9.33
C ALA A 422 22.02 -9.24 -7.96
N LEU A 423 22.04 -10.38 -7.28
CA LEU A 423 22.76 -10.58 -6.02
C LEU A 423 24.26 -10.31 -6.18
N ALA A 424 24.87 -10.87 -7.22
CA ALA A 424 26.30 -10.71 -7.50
C ALA A 424 26.69 -9.23 -7.81
N ASN A 425 25.76 -8.43 -8.33
CA ASN A 425 25.98 -7.02 -8.68
C ASN A 425 25.47 -6.04 -7.62
N ALA A 426 24.78 -6.51 -6.58
CA ALA A 426 24.24 -5.65 -5.53
C ALA A 426 25.36 -5.04 -4.67
N ALA A 427 25.13 -3.80 -4.20
CA ALA A 427 26.05 -3.17 -3.28
C ALA A 427 26.20 -4.02 -2.00
N PRO A 428 27.43 -4.33 -1.56
CA PRO A 428 27.66 -5.16 -0.39
C PRO A 428 26.96 -4.62 0.85
N GLY A 429 26.18 -5.45 1.52
CA GLY A 429 25.44 -5.09 2.73
C GLY A 429 24.16 -4.28 2.48
N SER A 430 23.76 -4.04 1.22
CA SER A 430 22.51 -3.33 0.89
C SER A 430 21.25 -4.18 1.19
N ASP A 431 20.11 -3.51 1.31
CA ASP A 431 18.82 -4.16 1.45
C ASP A 431 18.45 -4.95 0.19
N HIS A 432 18.81 -4.42 -0.99
CA HIS A 432 18.66 -5.12 -2.26
C HIS A 432 19.43 -6.43 -2.29
N GLN A 433 20.69 -6.45 -1.81
CA GLN A 433 21.47 -7.68 -1.74
C GLN A 433 20.76 -8.76 -0.92
N MET A 434 20.19 -8.39 0.22
CA MET A 434 19.44 -9.33 1.06
C MET A 434 18.16 -9.82 0.38
N GLN A 435 17.40 -8.93 -0.28
CA GLN A 435 16.18 -9.32 -0.99
C GLN A 435 16.48 -10.23 -2.20
N PHE A 436 17.55 -9.95 -2.94
CA PHE A 436 17.96 -10.83 -4.04
C PHE A 436 18.40 -12.20 -3.56
N ALA A 437 19.09 -12.29 -2.42
CA ALA A 437 19.45 -13.58 -1.82
C ALA A 437 18.22 -14.39 -1.43
N ARG A 438 17.21 -13.75 -0.82
CA ARG A 438 15.93 -14.39 -0.48
C ARG A 438 15.16 -14.84 -1.72
N ALA A 439 15.04 -13.97 -2.71
CA ALA A 439 14.33 -14.28 -3.95
C ALA A 439 15.03 -15.40 -4.74
N PHE A 440 16.36 -15.43 -4.73
CA PHE A 440 17.13 -16.52 -5.32
C PHE A 440 16.85 -17.86 -4.60
N ALA A 441 16.89 -17.86 -3.26
CA ALA A 441 16.62 -19.06 -2.48
C ALA A 441 15.24 -19.64 -2.76
N ASN A 442 14.19 -18.81 -2.77
CA ASN A 442 12.80 -19.24 -3.04
C ASN A 442 12.59 -19.84 -4.43
N ASN A 443 13.42 -19.48 -5.40
CA ASN A 443 13.25 -19.91 -6.79
C ASN A 443 14.33 -20.92 -7.26
N ALA A 444 15.30 -21.25 -6.42
CA ALA A 444 16.36 -22.19 -6.71
C ALA A 444 15.84 -23.62 -6.88
N ILE A 445 16.03 -24.22 -8.09
CA ILE A 445 15.54 -25.57 -8.40
C ILE A 445 16.55 -26.45 -9.13
N THR A 446 17.61 -25.87 -9.69
CA THR A 446 18.62 -26.64 -10.43
C THR A 446 19.77 -27.06 -9.51
N PRO A 447 20.52 -28.14 -9.84
CA PRO A 447 21.73 -28.48 -9.07
C PRO A 447 22.73 -27.33 -8.95
N ALA A 448 22.89 -26.51 -10.00
CA ALA A 448 23.77 -25.34 -9.97
C ALA A 448 23.26 -24.28 -9.00
N HIS A 449 21.94 -24.03 -8.91
CA HIS A 449 21.36 -23.13 -7.92
C HIS A 449 21.60 -23.62 -6.50
N LEU A 450 21.47 -24.92 -6.23
CA LEU A 450 21.69 -25.51 -4.91
C LEU A 450 23.16 -25.40 -4.47
N GLU A 451 24.11 -25.59 -5.41
CA GLU A 451 25.52 -25.35 -5.09
C GLU A 451 25.80 -23.88 -4.79
N LYS A 452 25.21 -22.96 -5.56
CA LYS A 452 25.31 -21.51 -5.26
C LYS A 452 24.75 -21.14 -3.88
N LEU A 453 23.63 -21.74 -3.45
CA LEU A 453 23.09 -21.54 -2.10
C LEU A 453 24.05 -22.02 -1.01
N LYS A 454 24.73 -23.16 -1.22
CA LYS A 454 25.79 -23.63 -0.30
C LYS A 454 26.96 -22.66 -0.21
N GLU A 455 27.39 -22.10 -1.36
CA GLU A 455 28.42 -21.06 -1.38
C GLU A 455 27.98 -19.83 -0.57
N ILE A 456 26.74 -19.36 -0.75
CA ILE A 456 26.19 -18.24 0.00
C ILE A 456 26.20 -18.52 1.51
N LEU A 457 25.75 -19.71 1.94
CA LEU A 457 25.78 -20.11 3.35
C LEU A 457 27.18 -20.13 3.92
N ASN A 458 28.21 -20.42 3.09
CA ASN A 458 29.63 -20.39 3.46
C ASN A 458 30.25 -18.98 3.38
N GLY A 459 29.45 -17.94 3.08
CA GLY A 459 29.90 -16.55 3.10
C GLY A 459 30.56 -16.08 1.81
N SER A 460 30.25 -16.67 0.67
CA SER A 460 30.78 -16.24 -0.64
C SER A 460 30.37 -14.83 -1.05
N GLU A 461 29.19 -14.36 -0.58
CA GLU A 461 28.66 -13.05 -0.95
C GLU A 461 29.15 -11.97 0.03
N LYS A 462 30.09 -11.16 -0.43
CA LYS A 462 30.67 -10.08 0.37
C LYS A 462 29.59 -9.11 0.85
N GLY A 463 29.55 -8.85 2.16
CA GLY A 463 28.60 -7.90 2.78
C GLY A 463 27.25 -8.52 3.14
N LEU A 464 26.89 -9.66 2.61
CA LEU A 464 25.67 -10.36 3.02
C LEU A 464 25.86 -10.95 4.42
N VAL A 465 25.04 -10.52 5.36
CA VAL A 465 25.05 -11.05 6.73
C VAL A 465 24.34 -12.40 6.74
N ILE A 466 25.07 -13.47 7.02
CA ILE A 466 24.52 -14.83 7.15
C ILE A 466 24.10 -15.04 8.61
N ASP A 467 23.02 -14.37 9.00
CA ASP A 467 22.39 -14.54 10.31
C ASP A 467 21.41 -15.74 10.35
N ALA A 468 20.72 -15.92 11.47
CA ALA A 468 19.79 -17.03 11.63
C ALA A 468 18.63 -16.97 10.62
N GLU A 469 18.15 -15.77 10.29
CA GLU A 469 17.02 -15.57 9.35
C GLU A 469 17.42 -16.01 7.94
N ILE A 470 18.56 -15.55 7.42
CA ILE A 470 19.03 -15.93 6.08
C ILE A 470 19.35 -17.43 6.04
N ARG A 471 19.91 -18.02 7.12
CA ARG A 471 20.16 -19.46 7.20
C ARG A 471 18.88 -20.27 7.07
N TRP A 472 17.83 -19.90 7.82
CA TRP A 472 16.54 -20.56 7.72
C TRP A 472 15.90 -20.37 6.35
N TYR A 473 15.99 -19.16 5.79
CA TYR A 473 15.45 -18.84 4.48
C TYR A 473 16.04 -19.69 3.35
N ILE A 474 17.33 -20.01 3.44
CA ILE A 474 18.02 -20.85 2.46
C ILE A 474 17.79 -22.34 2.73
N PHE A 475 17.55 -22.72 4.00
CA PHE A 475 17.39 -24.12 4.40
C PHE A 475 16.00 -24.69 4.05
N ILE A 476 14.95 -23.89 4.12
CA ILE A 476 13.58 -24.26 3.81
C ILE A 476 13.33 -24.31 2.30
#